data_c074e5a90a332fcacc470dc27d4c0136
#
_entry.id   c074e5a90a332fcacc470dc27d4c0136
#
_cell.length_a   1.000
_cell.length_b   1.000
_cell.length_c   1.000
_cell.angle_alpha   90.00
_cell.angle_beta   90.00
_cell.angle_gamma   90.00
#
_symmetry.space_group_name_H-M   'P 1'
#
loop_
_entity.id
_entity.type
_entity.pdbx_description
1 polymer ?
#
loop_
_entity_poly.entity_id
_entity_poly.type
_entity_poly.pdbx_seq_one_letter_code
_entity_poly.pdbx_strand_id
1 'polypeptide(L)'
;MSQLTKYTKTEGIKAMNERGNGQTPILGKWDFIFLLGESGGGKGTLVKNIKKHLFPDIHSESMGDIMRAKSETDPVIKKLIDEGNLVSDEIIREVFHEFITNNYGGIIDGFPRTRAQSLESIKVLKKLGWRVLVIDIQCKMETILERLLSRGRADDNLEIMYKRNLAHKTLHPAVMEEINNRPDVFDVIEINGNRSADLVYSQLLLYMLRKVDMLELYDKAPKAISFNVNPDETTIDPALNRVLTQLLLDIQSDI
;
A
#
# COMPACT_ATOMS: atom_id res chain seq x y z
N MET A 1 -25.30 9.81 11.64
CA MET A 1 -24.04 10.42 12.10
C MET A 1 -23.06 9.28 12.33
N SER A 2 -22.02 9.18 11.50
CA SER A 2 -21.09 8.05 11.49
C SER A 2 -20.27 7.99 12.78
N GLN A 3 -19.92 6.80 13.22
CA GLN A 3 -19.12 6.53 14.44
C GLN A 3 -17.76 7.27 14.49
N LEU A 4 -17.28 7.79 13.36
CA LEU A 4 -16.06 8.61 13.24
C LEU A 4 -16.06 9.92 14.06
N THR A 5 -17.18 10.33 14.62
CA THR A 5 -17.24 11.53 15.49
C THR A 5 -16.59 11.33 16.85
N LYS A 6 -16.16 10.11 17.22
CA LYS A 6 -15.81 9.76 18.59
C LYS A 6 -14.31 9.70 18.95
N TYR A 7 -13.38 9.69 17.98
CA TYR A 7 -11.98 9.45 18.35
C TYR A 7 -11.01 10.53 17.88
N THR A 8 -10.27 11.10 18.82
CA THR A 8 -9.02 11.85 18.57
C THR A 8 -7.84 10.87 18.51
N LYS A 9 -6.66 11.28 17.99
CA LYS A 9 -5.43 10.45 17.98
C LYS A 9 -5.10 9.93 19.38
N THR A 10 -5.24 10.78 20.41
CA THR A 10 -4.99 10.43 21.82
C THR A 10 -5.95 9.36 22.32
N GLU A 11 -7.24 9.44 21.95
CA GLU A 11 -8.23 8.43 22.29
C GLU A 11 -8.01 7.14 21.50
N GLY A 12 -7.59 7.23 20.24
CA GLY A 12 -7.16 6.09 19.44
C GLY A 12 -5.98 5.36 20.08
N ILE A 13 -4.90 6.07 20.41
CA ILE A 13 -3.71 5.52 21.09
C ILE A 13 -4.08 4.94 22.46
N LYS A 14 -4.93 5.62 23.22
CA LYS A 14 -5.41 5.13 24.51
C LYS A 14 -6.24 3.84 24.36
N ALA A 15 -7.13 3.79 23.38
CA ALA A 15 -7.90 2.59 23.05
C ALA A 15 -7.03 1.43 22.53
N MET A 16 -5.93 1.71 21.82
CA MET A 16 -4.90 0.72 21.44
C MET A 16 -4.25 0.09 22.67
N ASN A 17 -3.78 0.91 23.60
CA ASN A 17 -3.14 0.45 24.82
C ASN A 17 -4.11 -0.35 25.72
N GLU A 18 -5.39 0.05 25.76
CA GLU A 18 -6.43 -0.62 26.56
C GLU A 18 -6.91 -1.95 25.94
N ARG A 19 -6.79 -2.13 24.62
CA ARG A 19 -7.20 -3.38 23.93
C ARG A 19 -6.10 -4.43 23.80
N GLY A 20 -4.90 -4.14 24.29
CA GLY A 20 -3.77 -5.10 24.25
C GLY A 20 -3.23 -5.39 22.82
N ASN A 21 -3.74 -4.73 21.81
CA ASN A 21 -3.23 -4.80 20.44
C ASN A 21 -2.21 -3.68 20.23
N GLY A 22 -1.08 -3.77 20.89
CA GLY A 22 0.00 -2.81 20.82
C GLY A 22 0.67 -2.75 19.44
N GLN A 23 -0.10 -2.40 18.40
CA GLN A 23 0.49 -2.06 17.11
C GLN A 23 1.12 -0.68 17.21
N THR A 24 2.44 -0.66 17.35
CA THR A 24 3.22 0.54 17.17
C THR A 24 3.12 1.01 15.72
N PRO A 25 3.17 2.33 15.47
CA PRO A 25 3.27 2.85 14.11
C PRO A 25 4.40 2.15 13.35
N ILE A 26 4.20 1.92 12.07
CA ILE A 26 5.20 1.29 11.19
C ILE A 26 6.46 2.15 11.24
N LEU A 27 7.55 1.60 11.77
CA LEU A 27 8.82 2.30 12.01
C LEU A 27 8.67 3.62 12.79
N GLY A 28 7.70 3.71 13.71
CA GLY A 28 7.42 4.92 14.46
C GLY A 28 6.90 6.11 13.64
N LYS A 29 6.68 5.93 12.34
CA LYS A 29 6.43 7.03 11.40
C LYS A 29 5.07 6.98 10.72
N TRP A 30 4.62 5.80 10.29
CA TRP A 30 3.39 5.64 9.53
C TRP A 30 2.40 4.75 10.26
N ASP A 31 1.15 5.18 10.28
CA ASP A 31 0.07 4.38 10.84
C ASP A 31 -0.45 3.37 9.80
N PHE A 32 -0.42 3.73 8.50
CA PHE A 32 -0.90 2.88 7.40
C PHE A 32 0.04 2.89 6.20
N ILE A 33 -0.10 1.85 5.37
CA ILE A 33 0.46 1.78 4.02
C ILE A 33 -0.69 1.69 3.02
N PHE A 34 -0.72 2.59 2.04
CA PHE A 34 -1.62 2.51 0.89
C PHE A 34 -0.84 2.08 -0.34
N LEU A 35 -1.35 1.05 -1.02
CA LEU A 35 -0.75 0.52 -2.25
C LEU A 35 -1.58 0.94 -3.46
N LEU A 36 -0.96 1.69 -4.35
CA LEU A 36 -1.52 2.15 -5.62
C LEU A 36 -0.84 1.46 -6.80
N GLY A 37 -1.47 1.51 -7.96
CA GLY A 37 -0.97 0.93 -9.20
C GLY A 37 -2.00 0.05 -9.90
N GLU A 38 -1.72 -0.28 -11.15
CA GLU A 38 -2.59 -1.03 -12.03
C GLU A 38 -2.88 -2.46 -11.53
N SER A 39 -3.98 -3.03 -12.02
CA SER A 39 -4.27 -4.46 -11.84
C SER A 39 -3.16 -5.27 -12.53
N GLY A 40 -2.55 -6.22 -11.82
CA GLY A 40 -1.39 -6.97 -12.32
C GLY A 40 -0.02 -6.33 -12.03
N GLY A 41 0.02 -5.10 -11.47
CA GLY A 41 1.25 -4.37 -11.17
C GLY A 41 2.14 -4.97 -10.08
N GLY A 42 1.70 -6.03 -9.36
CA GLY A 42 2.52 -6.71 -8.34
C GLY A 42 2.23 -6.30 -6.89
N LYS A 43 1.22 -5.46 -6.63
CA LYS A 43 0.84 -5.01 -5.28
C LYS A 43 0.70 -6.15 -4.27
N GLY A 44 -0.09 -7.18 -4.58
CA GLY A 44 -0.30 -8.32 -3.69
C GLY A 44 0.98 -9.12 -3.42
N THR A 45 1.94 -9.15 -4.35
CA THR A 45 3.25 -9.77 -4.13
C THR A 45 4.07 -8.94 -3.14
N LEU A 46 4.02 -7.60 -3.27
CA LEU A 46 4.69 -6.71 -2.33
C LEU A 46 4.10 -6.83 -0.92
N VAL A 47 2.76 -6.89 -0.78
CA VAL A 47 2.09 -7.14 0.52
C VAL A 47 2.58 -8.46 1.13
N LYS A 48 2.67 -9.53 0.34
CA LYS A 48 3.19 -10.82 0.83
C LYS A 48 4.63 -10.72 1.33
N ASN A 49 5.50 -9.98 0.63
CA ASN A 49 6.89 -9.78 1.05
C ASN A 49 6.97 -8.92 2.33
N ILE A 50 6.19 -7.86 2.43
CA ILE A 50 6.11 -7.04 3.65
C ILE A 50 5.67 -7.90 4.85
N LYS A 51 4.60 -8.67 4.70
CA LYS A 51 4.13 -9.57 5.77
C LYS A 51 5.14 -10.66 6.11
N LYS A 52 5.76 -11.27 5.11
CA LYS A 52 6.70 -12.37 5.34
C LYS A 52 7.99 -11.93 6.03
N HIS A 53 8.47 -10.73 5.74
CA HIS A 53 9.83 -10.34 6.08
C HIS A 53 9.93 -9.17 7.06
N LEU A 54 8.92 -8.27 7.13
CA LEU A 54 8.97 -7.10 8.01
C LEU A 54 7.93 -7.15 9.12
N PHE A 55 6.67 -7.30 8.77
CA PHE A 55 5.55 -7.16 9.70
C PHE A 55 4.60 -8.34 9.57
N PRO A 56 4.92 -9.54 10.15
CA PRO A 56 4.12 -10.75 9.98
C PRO A 56 2.65 -10.59 10.37
N ASP A 57 2.40 -9.83 11.44
CA ASP A 57 1.08 -9.64 12.02
C ASP A 57 0.35 -8.40 11.51
N ILE A 58 0.95 -7.65 10.56
CA ILE A 58 0.29 -6.46 10.03
C ILE A 58 -1.02 -6.83 9.35
N HIS A 59 -2.09 -6.14 9.74
CA HIS A 59 -3.38 -6.30 9.09
C HIS A 59 -3.31 -5.79 7.65
N SER A 60 -3.88 -6.51 6.70
CA SER A 60 -3.86 -6.10 5.30
C SER A 60 -5.15 -6.49 4.60
N GLU A 61 -5.75 -5.54 3.90
CA GLU A 61 -6.94 -5.75 3.09
C GLU A 61 -6.75 -5.26 1.66
N SER A 62 -7.35 -5.98 0.72
CA SER A 62 -7.44 -5.59 -0.69
C SER A 62 -8.85 -5.13 -0.99
N MET A 63 -9.01 -3.88 -1.43
CA MET A 63 -10.32 -3.38 -1.89
C MET A 63 -10.92 -4.24 -2.99
N GLY A 64 -10.07 -4.79 -3.86
CA GLY A 64 -10.52 -5.70 -4.91
C GLY A 64 -11.08 -7.02 -4.34
N ASP A 65 -10.44 -7.58 -3.33
CA ASP A 65 -10.89 -8.85 -2.72
C ASP A 65 -12.17 -8.62 -1.90
N ILE A 66 -12.28 -7.52 -1.16
CA ILE A 66 -13.50 -7.15 -0.44
C ILE A 66 -14.67 -6.97 -1.40
N MET A 67 -14.45 -6.27 -2.52
CA MET A 67 -15.51 -6.06 -3.51
C MET A 67 -15.93 -7.36 -4.19
N ARG A 68 -15.01 -8.28 -4.44
CA ARG A 68 -15.34 -9.64 -4.95
C ARG A 68 -16.18 -10.42 -3.94
N ALA A 69 -15.82 -10.42 -2.68
CA ALA A 69 -16.62 -11.08 -1.64
C ALA A 69 -18.02 -10.47 -1.53
N LYS A 70 -18.13 -9.12 -1.56
CA LYS A 70 -19.44 -8.46 -1.58
C LYS A 70 -20.26 -8.79 -2.82
N SER A 71 -19.63 -9.03 -3.97
CA SER A 71 -20.30 -9.38 -5.22
C SER A 71 -21.00 -10.76 -5.19
N GLU A 72 -20.64 -11.62 -4.25
CA GLU A 72 -21.32 -12.91 -4.09
C GLU A 72 -22.77 -12.78 -3.62
N THR A 73 -23.06 -11.68 -2.90
CA THR A 73 -24.40 -11.42 -2.33
C THR A 73 -25.08 -10.18 -2.92
N ASP A 74 -24.33 -9.31 -3.60
CA ASP A 74 -24.85 -8.07 -4.20
C ASP A 74 -24.74 -8.10 -5.74
N PRO A 75 -25.89 -8.27 -6.45
CA PRO A 75 -25.90 -8.32 -7.91
C PRO A 75 -25.44 -7.04 -8.60
N VAL A 76 -25.60 -5.88 -7.94
CA VAL A 76 -25.15 -4.58 -8.49
C VAL A 76 -23.63 -4.51 -8.49
N ILE A 77 -23.01 -4.85 -7.36
CA ILE A 77 -21.54 -4.93 -7.26
C ILE A 77 -21.01 -5.99 -8.24
N LYS A 78 -21.67 -7.15 -8.32
CA LYS A 78 -21.30 -8.21 -9.26
C LYS A 78 -21.27 -7.70 -10.69
N LYS A 79 -22.34 -7.05 -11.15
CA LYS A 79 -22.40 -6.48 -12.50
C LYS A 79 -21.25 -5.50 -12.78
N LEU A 80 -20.97 -4.58 -11.84
CA LEU A 80 -19.89 -3.61 -12.00
C LEU A 80 -18.52 -4.30 -12.14
N ILE A 81 -18.25 -5.32 -11.32
CA ILE A 81 -16.99 -6.07 -11.38
C ILE A 81 -16.87 -6.86 -12.67
N ASP A 82 -17.94 -7.54 -13.09
CA ASP A 82 -17.98 -8.33 -14.32
C ASP A 82 -17.79 -7.46 -15.58
N GLU A 83 -18.24 -6.21 -15.53
CA GLU A 83 -18.03 -5.20 -16.57
C GLU A 83 -16.69 -4.45 -16.47
N GLY A 84 -15.90 -4.69 -15.45
CA GLY A 84 -14.62 -4.00 -15.19
C GLY A 84 -14.78 -2.56 -14.71
N ASN A 85 -15.98 -2.17 -14.26
CA ASN A 85 -16.27 -0.85 -13.72
C ASN A 85 -15.79 -0.72 -12.26
N LEU A 86 -15.61 0.52 -11.81
CA LEU A 86 -15.41 0.81 -10.40
C LEU A 86 -16.74 0.71 -9.64
N VAL A 87 -16.67 0.22 -8.42
CA VAL A 87 -17.77 0.30 -7.45
C VAL A 87 -17.88 1.75 -6.98
N SER A 88 -19.09 2.16 -6.58
CA SER A 88 -19.36 3.56 -6.20
C SER A 88 -18.47 4.03 -5.03
N ASP A 89 -18.17 5.32 -5.02
CA ASP A 89 -17.33 5.93 -3.96
C ASP A 89 -18.01 5.83 -2.58
N GLU A 90 -19.33 5.75 -2.51
CA GLU A 90 -20.08 5.57 -1.26
C GLU A 90 -19.77 4.22 -0.60
N ILE A 91 -19.83 3.14 -1.36
CA ILE A 91 -19.53 1.78 -0.87
C ILE A 91 -18.07 1.67 -0.48
N ILE A 92 -17.17 2.20 -1.31
CA ILE A 92 -15.73 2.21 -1.01
C ILE A 92 -15.43 3.03 0.26
N ARG A 93 -16.11 4.16 0.44
CA ARG A 93 -15.99 4.98 1.65
C ARG A 93 -16.41 4.23 2.91
N GLU A 94 -17.52 3.49 2.88
CA GLU A 94 -17.97 2.68 4.01
C GLU A 94 -16.92 1.64 4.39
N VAL A 95 -16.39 0.91 3.41
CA VAL A 95 -15.33 -0.08 3.64
C VAL A 95 -14.05 0.56 4.18
N PHE A 96 -13.65 1.70 3.64
CA PHE A 96 -12.49 2.45 4.14
C PHE A 96 -12.69 2.89 5.60
N HIS A 97 -13.87 3.43 5.93
CA HIS A 97 -14.20 3.84 7.30
C HIS A 97 -14.22 2.65 8.27
N GLU A 98 -14.78 1.52 7.85
CA GLU A 98 -14.78 0.29 8.63
C GLU A 98 -13.34 -0.20 8.89
N PHE A 99 -12.51 -0.23 7.85
CA PHE A 99 -11.11 -0.60 7.99
C PHE A 99 -10.36 0.31 8.98
N ILE A 100 -10.45 1.62 8.80
CA ILE A 100 -9.77 2.61 9.65
C ILE A 100 -10.28 2.57 11.10
N THR A 101 -11.57 2.28 11.30
CA THR A 101 -12.16 2.24 12.66
C THR A 101 -11.79 0.97 13.41
N ASN A 102 -11.65 -0.15 12.71
CA ASN A 102 -11.39 -1.45 13.31
C ASN A 102 -9.89 -1.74 13.44
N ASN A 103 -9.03 -1.03 12.70
CA ASN A 103 -7.60 -1.26 12.67
C ASN A 103 -6.85 0.04 12.97
N TYR A 104 -5.90 -0.03 13.89
CA TYR A 104 -5.06 1.11 14.26
C TYR A 104 -3.74 1.17 13.47
N GLY A 105 -3.66 0.45 12.39
CA GLY A 105 -2.56 0.38 11.46
C GLY A 105 -2.77 -0.77 10.49
N GLY A 106 -2.14 -0.69 9.31
CA GLY A 106 -2.29 -1.75 8.33
C GLY A 106 -1.98 -1.36 6.91
N ILE A 107 -2.25 -2.29 6.00
CA ILE A 107 -2.04 -2.12 4.56
C ILE A 107 -3.39 -2.16 3.86
N ILE A 108 -3.68 -1.14 3.03
CA ILE A 108 -4.80 -1.13 2.11
C ILE A 108 -4.27 -1.24 0.67
N ASP A 109 -4.59 -2.34 -0.01
CA ASP A 109 -4.24 -2.54 -1.42
C ASP A 109 -5.37 -2.05 -2.33
N GLY A 110 -5.02 -1.15 -3.24
CA GLY A 110 -5.91 -0.65 -4.29
C GLY A 110 -6.89 0.44 -3.83
N PHE A 111 -6.46 1.31 -2.93
CA PHE A 111 -7.16 2.50 -2.45
C PHE A 111 -6.15 3.64 -2.16
N PRO A 112 -6.50 4.91 -2.44
CA PRO A 112 -7.69 5.37 -3.18
C PRO A 112 -7.58 5.17 -4.70
N ARG A 113 -8.72 5.16 -5.41
CA ARG A 113 -8.77 5.03 -6.87
C ARG A 113 -9.41 6.22 -7.58
N THR A 114 -10.08 7.09 -6.85
CA THR A 114 -10.70 8.30 -7.36
C THR A 114 -10.27 9.51 -6.54
N ARG A 115 -10.40 10.70 -7.12
CA ARG A 115 -10.16 11.96 -6.41
C ARG A 115 -11.05 12.09 -5.18
N ALA A 116 -12.32 11.68 -5.27
CA ALA A 116 -13.26 11.72 -4.15
C ALA A 116 -12.81 10.85 -2.98
N GLN A 117 -12.30 9.64 -3.28
CA GLN A 117 -11.74 8.74 -2.27
C GLN A 117 -10.48 9.35 -1.61
N SER A 118 -9.61 10.01 -2.39
CA SER A 118 -8.42 10.70 -1.85
C SER A 118 -8.83 11.82 -0.88
N LEU A 119 -9.76 12.67 -1.26
CA LEU A 119 -10.24 13.76 -0.42
C LEU A 119 -10.89 13.26 0.87
N GLU A 120 -11.66 12.18 0.81
CA GLU A 120 -12.24 11.58 2.01
C GLU A 120 -11.16 10.97 2.92
N SER A 121 -10.17 10.26 2.36
CA SER A 121 -9.07 9.71 3.15
C SER A 121 -8.27 10.81 3.83
N ILE A 122 -7.94 11.90 3.14
CA ILE A 122 -7.26 13.07 3.71
C ILE A 122 -8.03 13.63 4.90
N LYS A 123 -9.33 13.82 4.75
CA LYS A 123 -10.20 14.37 5.80
C LYS A 123 -10.18 13.49 7.06
N VAL A 124 -10.29 12.17 6.90
CA VAL A 124 -10.30 11.21 8.00
C VAL A 124 -8.93 11.15 8.67
N LEU A 125 -7.86 10.97 7.88
CA LEU A 125 -6.50 10.81 8.40
C LEU A 125 -6.02 12.06 9.13
N LYS A 126 -6.32 13.26 8.61
CA LYS A 126 -6.03 14.52 9.30
C LYS A 126 -6.74 14.63 10.63
N LYS A 127 -8.03 14.30 10.66
CA LYS A 127 -8.81 14.35 11.90
C LYS A 127 -8.22 13.43 12.98
N LEU A 128 -7.71 12.26 12.57
CA LEU A 128 -7.10 11.28 13.46
C LEU A 128 -5.62 11.57 13.74
N GLY A 129 -5.00 12.50 13.01
CA GLY A 129 -3.59 12.81 13.10
C GLY A 129 -2.69 11.66 12.64
N TRP A 130 -3.18 10.82 11.72
CA TRP A 130 -2.48 9.66 11.22
C TRP A 130 -1.69 9.96 9.95
N ARG A 131 -0.57 9.28 9.79
CA ARG A 131 0.31 9.38 8.63
C ARG A 131 0.29 8.08 7.83
N VAL A 132 0.46 8.21 6.53
CA VAL A 132 0.40 7.09 5.59
C VAL A 132 1.62 7.09 4.69
N LEU A 133 2.21 5.91 4.49
CA LEU A 133 3.13 5.65 3.40
C LEU A 133 2.34 5.21 2.18
N VAL A 134 2.36 6.02 1.13
CA VAL A 134 1.78 5.65 -0.18
C VAL A 134 2.86 5.03 -1.04
N ILE A 135 2.61 3.82 -1.50
CA ILE A 135 3.48 3.09 -2.42
C ILE A 135 2.76 3.01 -3.76
N ASP A 136 3.25 3.74 -4.75
CA ASP A 136 2.72 3.75 -6.11
C ASP A 136 3.58 2.88 -7.02
N ILE A 137 3.03 1.72 -7.44
CA ILE A 137 3.75 0.76 -8.27
C ILE A 137 3.37 0.99 -9.73
N GLN A 138 4.34 1.46 -10.52
CA GLN A 138 4.17 1.79 -11.92
C GLN A 138 4.70 0.67 -12.82
N CYS A 139 3.84 0.15 -13.71
CA CYS A 139 4.18 -0.92 -14.63
C CYS A 139 3.86 -0.55 -16.08
N LYS A 140 4.66 -1.08 -17.00
CA LYS A 140 4.31 -1.08 -18.41
C LYS A 140 3.20 -2.10 -18.69
N MET A 141 2.37 -1.82 -19.69
CA MET A 141 1.25 -2.70 -20.05
C MET A 141 1.72 -4.11 -20.43
N GLU A 142 2.86 -4.22 -21.10
CA GLU A 142 3.45 -5.50 -21.50
C GLU A 142 3.74 -6.38 -20.28
N THR A 143 4.39 -5.82 -19.25
CA THR A 143 4.69 -6.52 -17.99
C THR A 143 3.41 -6.92 -17.25
N ILE A 144 2.39 -6.05 -17.27
CA ILE A 144 1.09 -6.34 -16.68
C ILE A 144 0.45 -7.53 -17.38
N LEU A 145 0.38 -7.53 -18.70
CA LEU A 145 -0.23 -8.60 -19.50
C LEU A 145 0.44 -9.95 -19.25
N GLU A 146 1.78 -10.01 -19.26
CA GLU A 146 2.53 -11.22 -18.96
C GLU A 146 2.18 -11.80 -17.58
N ARG A 147 2.12 -10.94 -16.56
CA ARG A 147 1.78 -11.35 -15.18
C ARG A 147 0.35 -11.84 -15.03
N LEU A 148 -0.54 -11.28 -15.79
CA LEU A 148 -1.96 -11.62 -15.71
C LEU A 148 -2.26 -12.93 -16.43
N LEU A 149 -1.66 -13.17 -17.56
CA LEU A 149 -1.72 -14.45 -18.28
C LEU A 149 -1.18 -15.59 -17.39
N SER A 150 -0.16 -15.32 -16.57
CA SER A 150 0.42 -16.31 -15.65
C SER A 150 -0.40 -16.53 -14.37
N ARG A 151 -1.28 -15.59 -13.98
CA ARG A 151 -2.01 -15.62 -12.70
C ARG A 151 -3.25 -16.51 -12.72
N GLY A 152 -3.96 -16.56 -13.85
CA GLY A 152 -5.09 -17.46 -14.09
C GLY A 152 -6.30 -17.26 -13.17
N ARG A 153 -6.63 -16.03 -12.75
CA ARG A 153 -7.88 -15.75 -12.03
C ARG A 153 -9.08 -15.81 -12.97
N ALA A 154 -10.23 -16.24 -12.46
CA ALA A 154 -11.46 -16.36 -13.26
C ALA A 154 -11.95 -15.02 -13.84
N ASP A 155 -11.64 -13.90 -13.19
CA ASP A 155 -11.97 -12.54 -13.62
C ASP A 155 -10.84 -11.86 -14.42
N ASP A 156 -9.76 -12.59 -14.76
CA ASP A 156 -8.67 -12.12 -15.61
C ASP A 156 -9.01 -12.25 -17.10
N ASN A 157 -10.09 -11.59 -17.52
CA ASN A 157 -10.41 -11.37 -18.94
C ASN A 157 -9.60 -10.15 -19.42
N LEU A 158 -8.91 -10.29 -20.55
CA LEU A 158 -8.06 -9.24 -21.13
C LEU A 158 -8.82 -7.93 -21.38
N GLU A 159 -10.07 -8.00 -21.83
CA GLU A 159 -10.92 -6.82 -22.07
C GLU A 159 -11.25 -6.09 -20.77
N ILE A 160 -11.70 -6.83 -19.74
CA ILE A 160 -12.02 -6.30 -18.41
C ILE A 160 -10.79 -5.64 -17.81
N MET A 161 -9.64 -6.24 -17.98
CA MET A 161 -8.38 -5.75 -17.42
C MET A 161 -7.87 -4.53 -18.14
N TYR A 162 -7.95 -4.51 -19.47
CA TYR A 162 -7.64 -3.32 -20.25
C TYR A 162 -8.51 -2.15 -19.81
N LYS A 163 -9.82 -2.39 -19.61
CA LYS A 163 -10.77 -1.39 -19.11
C LYS A 163 -10.39 -0.88 -17.71
N ARG A 164 -10.07 -1.79 -16.77
CA ARG A 164 -9.63 -1.43 -15.40
C ARG A 164 -8.35 -0.60 -15.42
N ASN A 165 -7.38 -0.97 -16.24
CA ASN A 165 -6.10 -0.26 -16.33
C ASN A 165 -6.24 1.08 -17.05
N LEU A 166 -7.12 1.19 -18.04
CA LEU A 166 -7.48 2.46 -18.66
C LEU A 166 -8.16 3.40 -17.65
N ALA A 167 -9.11 2.90 -16.86
CA ALA A 167 -9.74 3.67 -15.79
C ALA A 167 -8.70 4.14 -14.76
N HIS A 168 -7.79 3.25 -14.33
CA HIS A 168 -6.70 3.63 -13.45
C HIS A 168 -5.86 4.76 -14.07
N LYS A 169 -5.35 4.58 -15.29
CA LYS A 169 -4.53 5.58 -15.97
C LYS A 169 -5.21 6.95 -16.11
N THR A 170 -6.54 6.95 -16.27
CA THR A 170 -7.33 8.19 -16.39
C THR A 170 -7.52 8.89 -15.05
N LEU A 171 -7.76 8.13 -13.97
CA LEU A 171 -8.11 8.68 -12.66
C LEU A 171 -6.90 8.91 -11.76
N HIS A 172 -5.84 8.14 -11.93
CA HIS A 172 -4.66 8.14 -11.08
C HIS A 172 -3.94 9.50 -10.97
N PRO A 173 -3.79 10.31 -12.04
CA PRO A 173 -3.18 11.64 -11.91
C PRO A 173 -3.89 12.54 -10.90
N ALA A 174 -5.22 12.56 -10.91
CA ALA A 174 -6.00 13.35 -9.96
C ALA A 174 -5.92 12.79 -8.52
N VAL A 175 -5.78 11.47 -8.35
CA VAL A 175 -5.50 10.84 -7.05
C VAL A 175 -4.16 11.31 -6.51
N MET A 176 -3.10 11.24 -7.33
CA MET A 176 -1.74 11.61 -6.92
C MET A 176 -1.59 13.10 -6.69
N GLU A 177 -2.30 13.94 -7.42
CA GLU A 177 -2.34 15.39 -7.17
C GLU A 177 -2.81 15.69 -5.75
N GLU A 178 -3.93 15.09 -5.31
CA GLU A 178 -4.45 15.30 -3.96
C GLU A 178 -3.51 14.76 -2.87
N ILE A 179 -2.88 13.61 -3.12
CA ILE A 179 -1.93 12.99 -2.20
C ILE A 179 -0.66 13.83 -2.08
N ASN A 180 -0.05 14.23 -3.20
CA ASN A 180 1.20 14.99 -3.23
C ASN A 180 1.05 16.41 -2.63
N ASN A 181 -0.15 16.98 -2.68
CA ASN A 181 -0.46 18.25 -2.04
C ASN A 181 -0.59 18.15 -0.51
N ARG A 182 -0.40 16.95 0.07
CA ARG A 182 -0.58 16.70 1.50
C ARG A 182 0.61 15.98 2.15
N PRO A 183 1.81 16.57 2.11
CA PRO A 183 3.00 15.98 2.75
C PRO A 183 2.90 15.90 4.28
N ASP A 184 1.93 16.59 4.88
CA ASP A 184 1.58 16.50 6.29
C ASP A 184 0.85 15.19 6.65
N VAL A 185 0.25 14.51 5.66
CA VAL A 185 -0.48 13.24 5.83
C VAL A 185 0.27 12.09 5.16
N PHE A 186 0.83 12.32 3.98
CA PHE A 186 1.38 11.28 3.13
C PHE A 186 2.89 11.44 2.91
N ASP A 187 3.61 10.35 3.04
CA ASP A 187 4.90 10.14 2.38
C ASP A 187 4.64 9.27 1.15
N VAL A 188 5.23 9.61 0.01
CA VAL A 188 5.01 8.92 -1.27
C VAL A 188 6.31 8.31 -1.77
N ILE A 189 6.23 7.06 -2.23
CA ILE A 189 7.28 6.41 -3.03
C ILE A 189 6.67 5.88 -4.34
N GLU A 190 7.29 6.23 -5.46
CA GLU A 190 7.04 5.57 -6.75
C GLU A 190 8.04 4.43 -6.95
N ILE A 191 7.54 3.25 -7.27
CA ILE A 191 8.34 2.05 -7.46
C ILE A 191 8.18 1.54 -8.89
N ASN A 192 9.31 1.26 -9.55
CA ASN A 192 9.32 0.62 -10.86
C ASN A 192 8.91 -0.85 -10.76
N GLY A 193 7.63 -1.13 -11.00
CA GLY A 193 7.05 -2.46 -10.95
C GLY A 193 7.44 -3.39 -12.10
N ASN A 194 8.16 -2.92 -13.15
CA ASN A 194 8.63 -3.78 -14.24
C ASN A 194 9.78 -4.70 -13.83
N ARG A 195 10.29 -4.53 -12.63
CA ARG A 195 11.40 -5.30 -12.08
C ARG A 195 10.92 -6.58 -11.40
N SER A 196 11.88 -7.44 -11.04
CA SER A 196 11.58 -8.64 -10.22
C SER A 196 10.97 -8.26 -8.86
N ALA A 197 10.25 -9.19 -8.25
CA ALA A 197 9.62 -8.96 -6.94
C ALA A 197 10.63 -8.54 -5.86
N ASP A 198 11.85 -9.11 -5.89
CA ASP A 198 12.92 -8.80 -4.95
C ASP A 198 13.44 -7.39 -5.14
N LEU A 199 13.59 -6.92 -6.38
CA LEU A 199 14.01 -5.55 -6.68
C LEU A 199 12.94 -4.53 -6.28
N VAL A 200 11.67 -4.81 -6.51
CA VAL A 200 10.54 -3.98 -6.04
C VAL A 200 10.55 -3.87 -4.52
N TYR A 201 10.75 -5.00 -3.83
CA TYR A 201 10.85 -5.03 -2.38
C TYR A 201 12.06 -4.25 -1.86
N SER A 202 13.23 -4.39 -2.48
CA SER A 202 14.45 -3.65 -2.13
C SER A 202 14.28 -2.14 -2.25
N GLN A 203 13.60 -1.67 -3.29
CA GLN A 203 13.32 -0.24 -3.46
C GLN A 203 12.50 0.30 -2.28
N LEU A 204 11.51 -0.47 -1.81
CA LEU A 204 10.73 -0.12 -0.62
C LEU A 204 11.63 -0.05 0.63
N LEU A 205 12.44 -1.09 0.87
CA LEU A 205 13.31 -1.14 2.05
C LEU A 205 14.27 0.06 2.10
N LEU A 206 14.91 0.38 0.98
CA LEU A 206 15.82 1.52 0.88
C LEU A 206 15.11 2.86 1.14
N TYR A 207 13.88 3.01 0.63
CA TYR A 207 13.09 4.20 0.88
C TYR A 207 12.75 4.33 2.37
N MET A 208 12.28 3.25 2.99
CA MET A 208 11.91 3.25 4.41
C MET A 208 13.10 3.62 5.29
N LEU A 209 14.28 3.02 5.04
CA LEU A 209 15.52 3.34 5.75
C LEU A 209 15.91 4.82 5.61
N ARG A 210 15.80 5.39 4.41
CA ARG A 210 16.08 6.83 4.20
C ARG A 210 15.12 7.73 4.97
N LYS A 211 13.87 7.34 5.11
CA LYS A 211 12.83 8.14 5.78
C LYS A 211 12.89 8.11 7.30
N VAL A 212 13.53 7.12 7.89
CA VAL A 212 13.74 7.02 9.35
C VAL A 212 15.10 7.59 9.80
N ASP A 213 15.76 8.38 8.94
CA ASP A 213 17.04 9.08 9.19
C ASP A 213 18.22 8.16 9.61
N MET A 214 18.15 6.89 9.26
CA MET A 214 19.18 5.91 9.59
C MET A 214 20.32 5.82 8.56
N LEU A 215 20.48 6.85 7.72
CA LEU A 215 21.64 6.94 6.80
C LEU A 215 22.98 6.98 7.55
N GLU A 216 23.02 7.46 8.80
CA GLU A 216 24.24 7.41 9.61
C GLU A 216 24.67 5.98 9.99
N LEU A 217 23.72 5.05 10.13
CA LEU A 217 24.05 3.62 10.31
C LEU A 217 24.55 2.99 9.00
N TYR A 218 24.13 3.55 7.88
CA TYR A 218 24.59 3.14 6.56
C TYR A 218 26.09 3.39 6.34
N ASP A 219 26.62 4.53 6.82
CA ASP A 219 28.05 4.83 6.76
C ASP A 219 28.88 3.90 7.67
N LYS A 220 28.25 3.24 8.63
CA LYS A 220 28.88 2.24 9.53
C LYS A 220 28.74 0.79 9.03
N ALA A 221 27.89 0.55 8.01
CA ALA A 221 27.80 -0.76 7.37
C ALA A 221 29.14 -1.12 6.69
N PRO A 222 29.53 -2.40 6.68
CA PRO A 222 30.77 -2.80 6.02
C PRO A 222 30.82 -2.25 4.59
N LYS A 223 31.91 -1.56 4.23
CA LYS A 223 32.14 -0.95 2.91
C LYS A 223 32.05 -1.92 1.71
N ALA A 224 31.72 -3.19 1.96
CA ALA A 224 31.50 -4.21 0.96
C ALA A 224 30.13 -4.12 0.25
N ILE A 225 29.24 -3.25 0.71
CA ILE A 225 27.94 -3.06 0.08
C ILE A 225 27.97 -1.72 -0.67
N SER A 226 28.54 -1.71 -1.87
CA SER A 226 28.39 -0.58 -2.78
C SER A 226 26.94 -0.58 -3.29
N PHE A 227 26.12 0.34 -2.79
CA PHE A 227 24.74 0.53 -3.21
C PHE A 227 24.62 1.33 -4.52
N ASN A 228 25.44 1.01 -5.48
CA ASN A 228 25.11 1.33 -6.86
C ASN A 228 24.01 0.34 -7.30
N VAL A 229 22.77 0.60 -6.88
CA VAL A 229 21.64 0.02 -7.59
C VAL A 229 21.63 0.73 -8.93
N ASN A 230 22.41 0.17 -9.88
CA ASN A 230 22.35 0.60 -11.25
C ASN A 230 20.88 0.52 -11.70
N PRO A 231 20.28 1.60 -12.21
CA PRO A 231 18.90 1.57 -12.69
C PRO A 231 18.63 0.43 -13.68
N ASP A 232 19.69 -0.09 -14.32
CA ASP A 232 19.62 -1.15 -15.33
C ASP A 232 19.88 -2.57 -14.77
N GLU A 233 20.22 -2.72 -13.47
CA GLU A 233 20.41 -4.06 -12.90
C GLU A 233 19.08 -4.79 -12.77
N THR A 234 19.04 -6.01 -13.30
CA THR A 234 17.86 -6.89 -13.30
C THR A 234 17.81 -7.83 -12.10
N THR A 235 18.89 -7.89 -11.32
CA THR A 235 19.01 -8.77 -10.14
C THR A 235 19.60 -8.04 -8.94
N ILE A 236 19.10 -8.37 -7.76
CA ILE A 236 19.69 -7.93 -6.48
C ILE A 236 20.25 -9.17 -5.76
N ASP A 237 21.36 -8.99 -5.05
CA ASP A 237 21.86 -10.03 -4.15
C ASP A 237 20.81 -10.29 -3.04
N PRO A 238 20.31 -11.52 -2.90
CA PRO A 238 19.39 -11.87 -1.81
C PRO A 238 19.95 -11.58 -0.41
N ALA A 239 21.27 -11.53 -0.26
CA ALA A 239 21.93 -11.15 0.97
C ALA A 239 21.66 -9.68 1.33
N LEU A 240 21.62 -8.78 0.34
CA LEU A 240 21.31 -7.38 0.56
C LEU A 240 19.89 -7.20 1.13
N ASN A 241 18.89 -7.89 0.56
CA ASN A 241 17.52 -7.83 1.09
C ASN A 241 17.44 -8.29 2.55
N ARG A 242 18.21 -9.33 2.92
CA ARG A 242 18.26 -9.79 4.32
C ARG A 242 18.86 -8.73 5.24
N VAL A 243 19.96 -8.09 4.85
CA VAL A 243 20.60 -7.03 5.64
C VAL A 243 19.65 -5.83 5.81
N LEU A 244 19.05 -5.35 4.73
CA LEU A 244 18.10 -4.23 4.77
C LEU A 244 16.87 -4.56 5.62
N THR A 245 16.36 -5.77 5.52
CA THR A 245 15.22 -6.24 6.32
C THR A 245 15.60 -6.28 7.81
N GLN A 246 16.78 -6.83 8.15
CA GLN A 246 17.21 -6.89 9.54
C GLN A 246 17.38 -5.50 10.15
N LEU A 247 18.00 -4.56 9.42
CA LEU A 247 18.14 -3.17 9.88
C LEU A 247 16.78 -2.53 10.19
N LEU A 248 15.75 -2.76 9.36
CA LEU A 248 14.40 -2.24 9.62
C LEU A 248 13.72 -2.91 10.80
N LEU A 249 13.95 -4.20 11.01
CA LEU A 249 13.43 -4.94 12.18
C LEU A 249 14.09 -4.46 13.47
N ASP A 250 15.39 -4.22 13.46
CA ASP A 250 16.12 -3.69 14.61
C ASP A 250 15.56 -2.32 15.02
N ILE A 251 15.33 -1.42 14.04
CA ILE A 251 14.70 -0.13 14.27
C ILE A 251 13.29 -0.27 14.87
N GLN A 252 12.50 -1.20 14.34
CA GLN A 252 11.12 -1.42 14.84
C GLN A 252 11.13 -1.92 16.28
N SER A 253 12.13 -2.68 16.70
CA SER A 253 12.26 -3.20 18.07
C SER A 253 12.70 -2.14 19.08
N ASP A 254 13.34 -1.07 18.63
CA ASP A 254 13.84 0.03 19.47
C ASP A 254 12.78 1.13 19.71
N ILE A 255 11.60 1.02 19.09
CA ILE A 255 10.46 1.94 19.22
C ILE A 255 9.41 1.40 20.19
#